data_a0b1fdd9c85a3e703e53739d2733bbb5
#
_entry.id   a0b1fdd9c85a3e703e53739d2733bbb5
#
_cell.length_a   1.000
_cell.length_b   1.000
_cell.length_c   1.000
_cell.angle_alpha   90.00
_cell.angle_beta   90.00
_cell.angle_gamma   90.00
#
_symmetry.space_group_name_H-M   'P 1'
#
loop_
_entity.id
_entity.type
_entity.pdbx_description
1 polymer ?
#
loop_
_entity_poly.entity_id
_entity_poly.type
_entity_poly.pdbx_seq_one_letter_code
_entity_poly.pdbx_strand_id
1 'polypeptide(L)'
;MSTFNRRQFIGCGIAMAGGVPALSLAQGSYPSRAVTIVVPLSAGGVTDVVARYVAQKLSEAWKAPVVVENKLGAGGGVGAEYVAKAAPDGYTLIMGTVSSHAINASVYPNLRYDNLRDFEPISLVASGPNMLVVHPSVPVKTVAELVQYLKSHPDKLSYGSTGVGTSTHVLAELFKMTTGTSMLHVPYKGSSQMMADLIAGQVQLAFDNMPTALAQARAGKVRALGISSAERWPDTPDIPTIAETLPGFVATSWQGLFAPKGTPADVLRQLSAQVQRILQEPDTVRRFQELGTRASGMPMEQFRQFVRDETERWAAVVKKAGARAEG
;
A
#
# COMPACT_ATOMS: atom_id res chain seq x y z
N MET A 1 0.80 0.12 102.66
CA MET A 1 0.72 -1.16 101.96
C MET A 1 -0.53 -1.17 101.10
N SER A 2 -0.43 -0.86 99.86
CA SER A 2 -1.53 -0.77 98.92
C SER A 2 -1.13 -1.44 97.62
N THR A 3 -1.79 -2.48 97.30
CA THR A 3 -1.62 -3.35 96.13
C THR A 3 -2.13 -2.68 94.85
N PHE A 4 -1.30 -2.41 93.87
CA PHE A 4 -1.74 -1.93 92.56
C PHE A 4 -2.18 -3.10 91.72
N ASN A 5 -3.43 -3.02 91.25
CA ASN A 5 -4.11 -4.02 90.45
C ASN A 5 -3.83 -3.81 88.94
N ARG A 6 -3.22 -4.81 88.27
CA ARG A 6 -2.99 -4.92 86.84
C ARG A 6 -4.30 -5.31 86.17
N ARG A 7 -5.11 -4.40 85.71
CA ARG A 7 -6.14 -4.65 84.67
C ARG A 7 -6.80 -3.33 84.30
N GLN A 8 -6.38 -2.77 83.16
CA GLN A 8 -7.21 -1.96 82.29
C GLN A 8 -6.28 -1.13 81.32
N PHE A 9 -5.82 -1.76 80.33
CA PHE A 9 -5.45 -1.10 79.03
C PHE A 9 -5.94 -1.96 77.89
N ILE A 10 -7.24 -1.83 77.60
CA ILE A 10 -7.85 -2.34 76.41
C ILE A 10 -8.13 -1.12 75.52
N GLY A 11 -7.53 -1.10 74.34
CA GLY A 11 -8.16 -0.67 73.15
C GLY A 11 -8.16 0.81 72.82
N CYS A 12 -7.35 1.12 71.84
CA CYS A 12 -7.73 1.96 70.73
C CYS A 12 -6.63 1.76 69.60
N GLY A 13 -6.77 0.64 68.94
CA GLY A 13 -6.06 0.41 67.68
C GLY A 13 -6.80 1.14 66.57
N ILE A 14 -6.39 2.38 66.27
CA ILE A 14 -6.86 3.08 65.07
C ILE A 14 -6.16 2.40 63.88
N ALA A 15 -6.90 1.58 63.15
CA ALA A 15 -6.53 1.08 61.84
C ALA A 15 -6.50 2.25 60.83
N MET A 16 -5.35 2.87 60.66
CA MET A 16 -5.09 3.69 59.48
C MET A 16 -5.00 2.75 58.27
N ALA A 17 -6.12 2.53 57.60
CA ALA A 17 -6.15 2.01 56.28
C ALA A 17 -5.53 3.07 55.32
N GLY A 18 -4.21 2.99 55.15
CA GLY A 18 -3.49 3.77 54.14
C GLY A 18 -4.03 3.40 52.76
N GLY A 19 -4.98 4.16 52.27
CA GLY A 19 -5.36 4.13 50.88
C GLY A 19 -4.14 4.57 50.04
N VAL A 20 -3.45 3.60 49.47
CA VAL A 20 -2.47 3.86 48.41
C VAL A 20 -3.26 4.49 47.26
N PRO A 21 -3.04 5.77 46.89
CA PRO A 21 -3.64 6.30 45.70
C PRO A 21 -3.16 5.43 44.56
N ALA A 22 -4.06 4.68 43.93
CA ALA A 22 -3.80 4.10 42.65
C ALA A 22 -3.46 5.28 41.72
N LEU A 23 -2.18 5.49 41.48
CA LEU A 23 -1.69 6.34 40.40
C LEU A 23 -2.28 5.74 39.14
N SER A 24 -3.47 6.19 38.78
CA SER A 24 -4.02 6.05 37.46
C SER A 24 -2.98 6.72 36.54
N LEU A 25 -2.06 5.92 35.97
CA LEU A 25 -1.23 6.36 34.89
C LEU A 25 -2.21 6.84 33.83
N ALA A 26 -2.43 8.15 33.79
CA ALA A 26 -3.14 8.78 32.71
C ALA A 26 -2.39 8.32 31.44
N GLN A 27 -2.92 7.31 30.76
CA GLN A 27 -2.45 6.92 29.44
C GLN A 27 -2.53 8.19 28.61
N GLY A 28 -1.36 8.80 28.38
CA GLY A 28 -1.24 10.01 27.58
C GLY A 28 -2.00 9.80 26.28
N SER A 29 -2.79 10.80 25.86
CA SER A 29 -3.58 10.70 24.64
C SER A 29 -2.66 10.35 23.46
N TYR A 30 -2.91 9.23 22.80
CA TYR A 30 -2.22 8.88 21.56
C TYR A 30 -2.69 9.81 20.43
N PRO A 31 -1.80 10.35 19.58
CA PRO A 31 -0.34 10.33 19.70
C PRO A 31 0.19 11.45 20.61
N SER A 32 1.20 11.16 21.44
CA SER A 32 1.90 12.15 22.29
C SER A 32 3.23 12.65 21.69
N ARG A 33 3.65 12.09 20.55
CA ARG A 33 4.84 12.44 19.78
C ARG A 33 4.61 12.22 18.29
N ALA A 34 5.60 12.57 17.47
CA ALA A 34 5.50 12.41 16.02
C ALA A 34 5.26 10.94 15.63
N VAL A 35 4.35 10.72 14.67
CA VAL A 35 4.08 9.43 14.03
C VAL A 35 4.77 9.41 12.67
N THR A 36 5.44 8.31 12.34
CA THR A 36 6.10 8.13 11.04
C THR A 36 5.31 7.13 10.20
N ILE A 37 4.97 7.52 8.97
CA ILE A 37 4.42 6.62 7.95
C ILE A 37 5.53 6.29 6.96
N VAL A 38 6.01 5.06 6.98
CA VAL A 38 6.98 4.55 6.01
C VAL A 38 6.28 4.31 4.68
N VAL A 39 6.84 4.83 3.60
CA VAL A 39 6.44 4.55 2.22
C VAL A 39 7.49 3.65 1.59
N PRO A 40 7.15 2.41 1.18
CA PRO A 40 8.13 1.44 0.71
C PRO A 40 8.56 1.64 -0.75
N LEU A 41 8.12 2.72 -1.39
CA LEU A 41 8.37 3.06 -2.79
C LEU A 41 8.88 4.51 -2.92
N SER A 42 9.32 4.88 -4.14
CA SER A 42 9.89 6.20 -4.40
C SER A 42 8.92 7.35 -4.15
N ALA A 43 9.48 8.50 -3.77
CA ALA A 43 8.74 9.74 -3.68
C ALA A 43 8.11 10.13 -5.03
N GLY A 44 6.94 10.78 -4.99
CA GLY A 44 6.19 11.23 -6.16
C GLY A 44 5.35 10.14 -6.85
N GLY A 45 5.48 8.87 -6.45
CA GLY A 45 4.57 7.80 -6.88
C GLY A 45 3.23 7.86 -6.13
N VAL A 46 2.23 7.10 -6.61
CA VAL A 46 0.88 7.10 -6.01
C VAL A 46 0.88 6.80 -4.52
N THR A 47 1.67 5.84 -4.07
CA THR A 47 1.78 5.48 -2.65
C THR A 47 2.30 6.63 -1.78
N ASP A 48 3.29 7.38 -2.28
CA ASP A 48 3.85 8.54 -1.59
C ASP A 48 2.84 9.69 -1.52
N VAL A 49 2.17 9.99 -2.63
CA VAL A 49 1.15 11.05 -2.69
C VAL A 49 -0.01 10.75 -1.75
N VAL A 50 -0.53 9.52 -1.77
CA VAL A 50 -1.60 9.06 -0.87
C VAL A 50 -1.16 9.12 0.59
N ALA A 51 0.06 8.63 0.90
CA ALA A 51 0.59 8.63 2.27
C ALA A 51 0.77 10.05 2.81
N ARG A 52 1.29 10.99 2.01
CA ARG A 52 1.45 12.40 2.41
C ARG A 52 0.11 13.09 2.65
N TYR A 53 -0.88 12.81 1.81
CA TYR A 53 -2.23 13.35 2.00
C TYR A 53 -2.84 12.84 3.32
N VAL A 54 -2.76 11.53 3.58
CA VAL A 54 -3.25 10.93 4.85
C VAL A 54 -2.46 11.47 6.04
N ALA A 55 -1.14 11.58 5.94
CA ALA A 55 -0.28 12.13 6.99
C ALA A 55 -0.65 13.57 7.34
N GLN A 56 -0.89 14.42 6.34
CA GLN A 56 -1.35 15.80 6.52
C GLN A 56 -2.68 15.83 7.28
N LYS A 57 -3.68 15.09 6.83
CA LYS A 57 -5.00 15.03 7.47
C LYS A 57 -4.95 14.48 8.90
N LEU A 58 -4.13 13.47 9.16
CA LEU A 58 -3.90 12.96 10.50
C LEU A 58 -3.22 14.01 11.38
N SER A 59 -2.23 14.73 10.86
CA SER A 59 -1.55 15.80 11.60
C SER A 59 -2.49 16.94 11.98
N GLU A 60 -3.38 17.34 11.07
CA GLU A 60 -4.42 18.35 11.32
C GLU A 60 -5.40 17.88 12.41
N ALA A 61 -5.85 16.62 12.34
CA ALA A 61 -6.82 16.06 13.27
C ALA A 61 -6.25 15.86 14.69
N TRP A 62 -5.02 15.42 14.81
CA TRP A 62 -4.38 15.12 16.10
C TRP A 62 -3.62 16.31 16.70
N LYS A 63 -3.38 17.36 15.91
CA LYS A 63 -2.49 18.48 16.28
C LYS A 63 -1.09 18.00 16.71
N ALA A 64 -0.63 16.93 16.09
CA ALA A 64 0.64 16.27 16.31
C ALA A 64 1.32 15.97 14.97
N PRO A 65 2.65 16.03 14.87
CA PRO A 65 3.34 15.78 13.61
C PRO A 65 3.13 14.36 13.10
N VAL A 66 2.74 14.22 11.82
CA VAL A 66 2.76 12.94 11.11
C VAL A 66 3.66 13.12 9.90
N VAL A 67 4.76 12.37 9.85
CA VAL A 67 5.80 12.51 8.83
C VAL A 67 5.84 11.30 7.90
N VAL A 68 6.27 11.50 6.66
CA VAL A 68 6.42 10.43 5.67
C VAL A 68 7.89 10.21 5.39
N GLU A 69 8.35 8.95 5.48
CA GLU A 69 9.71 8.51 5.18
C GLU A 69 9.70 7.45 4.09
N ASN A 70 10.47 7.66 3.01
CA ASN A 70 10.58 6.69 1.92
C ASN A 70 11.73 5.70 2.17
N LYS A 71 11.43 4.39 2.16
CA LYS A 71 12.43 3.30 2.30
C LYS A 71 12.27 2.31 1.13
N LEU A 72 13.11 2.46 0.13
CA LEU A 72 13.02 1.77 -1.16
C LEU A 72 13.80 0.45 -1.17
N GLY A 73 13.36 -0.48 -2.02
CA GLY A 73 14.08 -1.71 -2.35
C GLY A 73 13.19 -2.96 -2.33
N ALA A 74 13.58 -3.95 -3.08
CA ALA A 74 12.93 -5.28 -3.17
C ALA A 74 11.40 -5.21 -3.32
N GLY A 75 10.90 -4.44 -4.30
CA GLY A 75 9.45 -4.29 -4.52
C GLY A 75 8.69 -3.76 -3.29
N GLY A 76 9.34 -2.96 -2.44
CA GLY A 76 8.81 -2.47 -1.18
C GLY A 76 9.16 -3.34 0.04
N GLY A 77 9.88 -4.44 -0.16
CA GLY A 77 10.25 -5.38 0.90
C GLY A 77 11.14 -4.75 1.98
N VAL A 78 12.07 -3.86 1.61
CA VAL A 78 12.96 -3.17 2.57
C VAL A 78 12.16 -2.31 3.56
N GLY A 79 11.21 -1.52 3.07
CA GLY A 79 10.34 -0.71 3.93
C GLY A 79 9.43 -1.57 4.81
N ALA A 80 8.90 -2.67 4.28
CA ALA A 80 8.07 -3.61 5.03
C ALA A 80 8.88 -4.32 6.13
N GLU A 81 10.07 -4.83 5.83
CA GLU A 81 10.96 -5.45 6.84
C GLU A 81 11.32 -4.47 7.97
N TYR A 82 11.61 -3.20 7.61
CA TYR A 82 11.91 -2.18 8.59
C TYR A 82 10.76 -1.98 9.59
N VAL A 83 9.52 -1.88 9.09
CA VAL A 83 8.36 -1.67 9.96
C VAL A 83 7.96 -2.93 10.72
N ALA A 84 8.08 -4.11 10.11
CA ALA A 84 7.86 -5.39 10.80
C ALA A 84 8.72 -5.55 12.07
N LYS A 85 9.93 -4.94 12.08
CA LYS A 85 10.87 -4.97 13.21
C LYS A 85 10.80 -3.74 14.12
N ALA A 86 9.93 -2.77 13.81
CA ALA A 86 9.77 -1.58 14.63
C ALA A 86 9.02 -1.86 15.93
N ALA A 87 9.16 -0.96 16.91
CA ALA A 87 8.41 -1.05 18.17
C ALA A 87 6.90 -1.05 17.89
N PRO A 88 6.12 -1.97 18.48
CA PRO A 88 4.68 -2.06 18.25
C PRO A 88 3.91 -1.09 19.15
N ASP A 89 4.20 0.19 19.04
CA ASP A 89 3.63 1.26 19.87
C ASP A 89 2.74 2.24 19.09
N GLY A 90 2.55 1.99 17.78
CA GLY A 90 1.74 2.80 16.89
C GLY A 90 2.43 4.03 16.31
N TYR A 91 3.70 4.31 16.63
CA TYR A 91 4.41 5.48 16.14
C TYR A 91 5.22 5.25 14.87
N THR A 92 5.39 4.00 14.46
CA THR A 92 5.96 3.63 13.17
C THR A 92 4.96 2.78 12.40
N LEU A 93 4.42 3.33 11.32
CA LEU A 93 3.40 2.72 10.46
C LEU A 93 3.98 2.53 9.06
N ILE A 94 3.32 1.70 8.24
CA ILE A 94 3.65 1.61 6.82
C ILE A 94 2.41 1.84 5.96
N MET A 95 2.56 2.62 4.90
CA MET A 95 1.64 2.60 3.77
C MET A 95 2.01 1.41 2.89
N GLY A 96 1.54 0.23 3.28
CA GLY A 96 1.75 -1.00 2.55
C GLY A 96 1.02 -0.99 1.20
N THR A 97 1.53 -1.78 0.27
CA THR A 97 0.97 -1.88 -1.10
C THR A 97 0.67 -3.33 -1.44
N VAL A 98 -0.08 -3.54 -2.51
CA VAL A 98 -0.28 -4.87 -3.07
C VAL A 98 1.06 -5.60 -3.30
N SER A 99 2.12 -4.86 -3.68
CA SER A 99 3.45 -5.45 -3.87
C SER A 99 4.03 -5.97 -2.55
N SER A 100 4.16 -5.11 -1.55
CA SER A 100 4.79 -5.47 -0.27
C SER A 100 3.94 -6.37 0.62
N HIS A 101 2.60 -6.33 0.52
CA HIS A 101 1.69 -7.04 1.44
C HIS A 101 0.83 -8.12 0.77
N ALA A 102 1.10 -8.47 -0.51
CA ALA A 102 0.50 -9.62 -1.17
C ALA A 102 1.47 -10.32 -2.13
N ILE A 103 2.09 -9.58 -3.08
CA ILE A 103 2.88 -10.15 -4.18
C ILE A 103 4.22 -10.70 -3.71
N ASN A 104 4.94 -9.95 -2.87
CA ASN A 104 6.33 -10.25 -2.49
C ASN A 104 6.49 -11.63 -1.85
N ALA A 105 5.50 -12.10 -1.09
CA ALA A 105 5.49 -13.42 -0.49
C ALA A 105 5.64 -14.57 -1.52
N SER A 106 5.26 -14.33 -2.77
CA SER A 106 5.34 -15.32 -3.86
C SER A 106 6.51 -15.07 -4.81
N VAL A 107 7.04 -13.86 -4.87
CA VAL A 107 8.12 -13.46 -5.80
C VAL A 107 9.50 -13.62 -5.18
N TYR A 108 9.66 -13.31 -3.88
CA TYR A 108 10.95 -13.35 -3.20
C TYR A 108 11.08 -14.60 -2.32
N PRO A 109 11.96 -15.55 -2.66
CA PRO A 109 12.12 -16.80 -1.89
C PRO A 109 12.68 -16.57 -0.48
N ASN A 110 13.46 -15.49 -0.28
CA ASN A 110 14.11 -15.13 0.98
C ASN A 110 13.52 -13.85 1.59
N LEU A 111 12.19 -13.73 1.58
CA LEU A 111 11.53 -12.58 2.18
C LEU A 111 11.76 -12.55 3.71
N ARG A 112 12.18 -11.41 4.26
CA ARG A 112 12.57 -11.27 5.66
C ARG A 112 11.44 -10.77 6.57
N TYR A 113 10.20 -10.85 6.10
CA TYR A 113 8.98 -10.57 6.85
C TYR A 113 7.85 -11.44 6.32
N ASP A 114 6.83 -11.63 7.13
CA ASP A 114 5.59 -12.30 6.75
C ASP A 114 4.46 -11.26 6.71
N ASN A 115 3.90 -11.04 5.53
CA ASN A 115 2.88 -10.01 5.31
C ASN A 115 1.57 -10.25 6.08
N LEU A 116 1.30 -11.47 6.53
CA LEU A 116 0.10 -11.83 7.27
C LEU A 116 0.32 -11.88 8.78
N ARG A 117 1.55 -12.19 9.24
CA ARG A 117 1.86 -12.41 10.66
C ARG A 117 2.52 -11.23 11.35
N ASP A 118 3.31 -10.42 10.60
CA ASP A 118 4.17 -9.40 11.21
C ASP A 118 3.51 -8.03 11.24
N PHE A 119 2.26 -7.90 10.79
CA PHE A 119 1.53 -6.63 10.73
C PHE A 119 0.12 -6.72 11.29
N GLU A 120 -0.36 -5.58 11.77
CA GLU A 120 -1.76 -5.32 12.07
C GLU A 120 -2.35 -4.41 11.00
N PRO A 121 -3.28 -4.89 10.16
CA PRO A 121 -3.99 -4.06 9.18
C PRO A 121 -4.86 -3.03 9.88
N ILE A 122 -4.74 -1.75 9.51
CA ILE A 122 -5.51 -0.63 10.08
C ILE A 122 -6.70 -0.28 9.19
N SER A 123 -6.43 -0.01 7.91
CA SER A 123 -7.48 0.30 6.94
C SER A 123 -6.95 0.22 5.51
N LEU A 124 -7.75 -0.27 4.57
CA LEU A 124 -7.52 -0.03 3.15
C LEU A 124 -7.73 1.46 2.89
N VAL A 125 -6.71 2.11 2.35
CA VAL A 125 -6.71 3.58 2.15
C VAL A 125 -7.19 3.92 0.75
N ALA A 126 -6.59 3.32 -0.26
CA ALA A 126 -6.89 3.61 -1.65
C ALA A 126 -6.79 2.36 -2.52
N SER A 127 -7.53 2.34 -3.61
CA SER A 127 -7.41 1.32 -4.65
C SER A 127 -7.68 1.91 -6.03
N GLY A 128 -7.06 1.35 -7.06
CA GLY A 128 -7.25 1.79 -8.44
C GLY A 128 -6.61 0.82 -9.43
N PRO A 129 -6.95 0.92 -10.72
CA PRO A 129 -6.37 0.07 -11.75
C PRO A 129 -4.92 0.46 -12.07
N ASN A 130 -4.21 -0.45 -12.69
CA ASN A 130 -3.04 -0.12 -13.48
C ASN A 130 -3.46 0.20 -14.92
N MET A 131 -2.74 1.08 -15.56
CA MET A 131 -2.96 1.48 -16.95
C MET A 131 -1.81 0.95 -17.80
N LEU A 132 -2.14 0.29 -18.93
CA LEU A 132 -1.19 -0.06 -19.96
C LEU A 132 -0.99 1.14 -20.88
N VAL A 133 0.22 1.66 -20.91
CA VAL A 133 0.62 2.80 -21.73
C VAL A 133 1.78 2.44 -22.63
N VAL A 134 1.82 3.09 -23.79
CA VAL A 134 2.92 2.94 -24.77
C VAL A 134 3.48 4.31 -25.17
N HIS A 135 4.77 4.33 -25.53
CA HIS A 135 5.37 5.49 -26.16
C HIS A 135 4.69 5.77 -27.53
N PRO A 136 4.45 7.03 -27.92
CA PRO A 136 3.76 7.38 -29.16
C PRO A 136 4.38 6.81 -30.45
N SER A 137 5.69 6.50 -30.46
CA SER A 137 6.36 5.88 -31.60
C SER A 137 5.95 4.42 -31.88
N VAL A 138 5.35 3.74 -30.89
CA VAL A 138 4.81 2.39 -31.11
C VAL A 138 3.53 2.51 -31.96
N PRO A 139 3.47 1.88 -33.15
CA PRO A 139 2.38 2.11 -34.09
C PRO A 139 1.12 1.30 -33.75
N VAL A 140 0.63 1.41 -32.50
CA VAL A 140 -0.55 0.71 -32.01
C VAL A 140 -1.47 1.67 -31.25
N LYS A 141 -2.78 1.42 -31.32
CA LYS A 141 -3.82 2.25 -30.66
C LYS A 141 -4.69 1.45 -29.71
N THR A 142 -4.63 0.13 -29.76
CA THR A 142 -5.46 -0.78 -28.98
C THR A 142 -4.63 -1.92 -28.37
N VAL A 143 -5.17 -2.59 -27.35
CA VAL A 143 -4.56 -3.79 -26.77
C VAL A 143 -4.42 -4.90 -27.83
N ALA A 144 -5.43 -5.07 -28.69
CA ALA A 144 -5.40 -6.09 -29.76
C ALA A 144 -4.26 -5.82 -30.77
N GLU A 145 -4.09 -4.56 -31.20
CA GLU A 145 -3.00 -4.16 -32.08
C GLU A 145 -1.63 -4.36 -31.42
N LEU A 146 -1.50 -4.07 -30.12
CA LEU A 146 -0.26 -4.32 -29.38
C LEU A 146 0.08 -5.83 -29.36
N VAL A 147 -0.89 -6.68 -29.12
CA VAL A 147 -0.71 -8.15 -29.13
C VAL A 147 -0.24 -8.62 -30.51
N GLN A 148 -0.86 -8.15 -31.59
CA GLN A 148 -0.47 -8.47 -32.96
C GLN A 148 0.96 -7.97 -33.26
N TYR A 149 1.26 -6.74 -32.87
CA TYR A 149 2.58 -6.14 -33.08
C TYR A 149 3.69 -6.95 -32.37
N LEU A 150 3.47 -7.32 -31.10
CA LEU A 150 4.42 -8.11 -30.32
C LEU A 150 4.62 -9.52 -30.91
N LYS A 151 3.56 -10.16 -31.41
CA LYS A 151 3.66 -11.47 -32.08
C LYS A 151 4.48 -11.42 -33.35
N SER A 152 4.35 -10.35 -34.14
CA SER A 152 5.11 -10.17 -35.37
C SER A 152 6.55 -9.64 -35.16
N HIS A 153 6.86 -9.12 -33.98
CA HIS A 153 8.16 -8.55 -33.62
C HIS A 153 8.58 -8.99 -32.21
N PRO A 154 8.88 -10.30 -32.01
CA PRO A 154 9.27 -10.80 -30.71
C PRO A 154 10.54 -10.09 -30.21
N ASP A 155 10.60 -9.79 -28.91
CA ASP A 155 11.68 -9.12 -28.17
C ASP A 155 12.11 -7.74 -28.71
N LYS A 156 11.34 -7.15 -29.62
CA LYS A 156 11.67 -5.82 -30.19
C LYS A 156 11.35 -4.69 -29.22
N LEU A 157 10.34 -4.85 -28.36
CA LEU A 157 9.95 -3.85 -27.37
C LEU A 157 10.45 -4.23 -25.98
N SER A 158 10.81 -3.21 -25.21
CA SER A 158 11.06 -3.35 -23.78
C SER A 158 9.92 -2.72 -22.98
N TYR A 159 9.67 -3.27 -21.81
CA TYR A 159 8.72 -2.68 -20.87
C TYR A 159 9.40 -2.25 -19.58
N GLY A 160 8.97 -1.09 -19.06
CA GLY A 160 9.36 -0.60 -17.76
C GLY A 160 8.45 -1.13 -16.64
N SER A 161 9.03 -1.37 -15.47
CA SER A 161 8.27 -1.60 -14.23
C SER A 161 8.81 -0.75 -13.08
N THR A 162 8.02 -0.61 -12.01
CA THR A 162 8.46 0.10 -10.78
C THR A 162 9.36 -0.76 -9.89
N GLY A 163 9.85 -1.87 -10.41
CA GLY A 163 10.79 -2.81 -9.79
C GLY A 163 10.32 -4.25 -9.84
N VAL A 164 11.26 -5.17 -9.68
CA VAL A 164 10.95 -6.61 -9.61
C VAL A 164 10.00 -6.88 -8.44
N GLY A 165 9.00 -7.74 -8.63
CA GLY A 165 8.00 -8.08 -7.62
C GLY A 165 6.88 -7.04 -7.43
N THR A 166 6.90 -5.92 -8.14
CA THR A 166 5.79 -4.96 -8.09
C THR A 166 4.61 -5.40 -8.95
N SER A 167 3.42 -4.85 -8.70
CA SER A 167 2.24 -5.11 -9.52
C SER A 167 2.48 -4.78 -11.00
N THR A 168 3.24 -3.73 -11.28
CA THR A 168 3.57 -3.29 -12.64
C THR A 168 4.42 -4.31 -13.39
N HIS A 169 5.36 -4.98 -12.70
CA HIS A 169 6.13 -6.10 -13.22
C HIS A 169 5.25 -7.33 -13.47
N VAL A 170 4.54 -7.78 -12.42
CA VAL A 170 3.75 -9.01 -12.49
C VAL A 170 2.63 -8.92 -13.53
N LEU A 171 2.02 -7.74 -13.71
CA LEU A 171 1.03 -7.51 -14.76
C LEU A 171 1.62 -7.60 -16.17
N ALA A 172 2.82 -7.09 -16.39
CA ALA A 172 3.48 -7.22 -17.69
C ALA A 172 3.84 -8.68 -17.99
N GLU A 173 4.32 -9.42 -17.00
CA GLU A 173 4.58 -10.86 -17.15
C GLU A 173 3.29 -11.66 -17.40
N LEU A 174 2.21 -11.34 -16.66
CA LEU A 174 0.89 -11.93 -16.89
C LEU A 174 0.39 -11.63 -18.32
N PHE A 175 0.61 -10.40 -18.82
CA PHE A 175 0.26 -10.03 -20.18
C PHE A 175 1.03 -10.85 -21.21
N LYS A 176 2.36 -10.98 -21.06
CA LYS A 176 3.21 -11.82 -21.93
C LYS A 176 2.69 -13.26 -21.99
N MET A 177 2.43 -13.85 -20.83
CA MET A 177 1.93 -15.23 -20.74
C MET A 177 0.53 -15.41 -21.33
N THR A 178 -0.37 -14.48 -21.05
CA THR A 178 -1.76 -14.57 -21.53
C THR A 178 -1.84 -14.43 -23.05
N THR A 179 -0.95 -13.63 -23.64
CA THR A 179 -0.94 -13.35 -25.08
C THR A 179 0.04 -14.22 -25.89
N GLY A 180 0.93 -14.94 -25.21
CA GLY A 180 2.02 -15.68 -25.86
C GLY A 180 3.02 -14.76 -26.57
N THR A 181 3.30 -13.57 -25.97
CA THR A 181 4.21 -12.57 -26.51
C THR A 181 5.46 -12.43 -25.66
N SER A 182 6.52 -11.80 -26.23
CA SER A 182 7.79 -11.59 -25.57
C SER A 182 8.18 -10.11 -25.58
N MET A 183 8.76 -9.64 -24.44
CA MET A 183 9.25 -8.28 -24.23
C MET A 183 10.39 -8.30 -23.22
N LEU A 184 11.38 -7.41 -23.36
CA LEU A 184 12.48 -7.26 -22.41
C LEU A 184 12.04 -6.46 -21.18
N HIS A 185 12.36 -6.93 -20.00
CA HIS A 185 12.05 -6.22 -18.73
C HIS A 185 13.17 -5.24 -18.36
N VAL A 186 12.78 -4.00 -18.05
CA VAL A 186 13.67 -2.96 -17.51
C VAL A 186 13.10 -2.51 -16.14
N PRO A 187 13.69 -2.96 -15.02
CA PRO A 187 13.23 -2.56 -13.69
C PRO A 187 13.76 -1.19 -13.27
N TYR A 188 12.89 -0.37 -12.68
CA TYR A 188 13.21 0.94 -12.11
C TYR A 188 12.97 0.96 -10.59
N LYS A 189 13.46 1.99 -9.90
CA LYS A 189 13.23 2.17 -8.44
C LYS A 189 11.87 2.81 -8.12
N GLY A 190 11.03 3.08 -9.14
CA GLY A 190 9.70 3.65 -8.99
C GLY A 190 9.15 4.27 -10.27
N SER A 191 7.91 4.73 -10.20
CA SER A 191 7.13 5.20 -11.34
C SER A 191 7.71 6.45 -12.02
N SER A 192 8.22 7.41 -11.25
CA SER A 192 8.71 8.68 -11.79
C SER A 192 9.87 8.48 -12.79
N GLN A 193 10.85 7.64 -12.42
CA GLN A 193 12.00 7.34 -13.26
C GLN A 193 11.60 6.50 -14.48
N MET A 194 10.79 5.46 -14.26
CA MET A 194 10.24 4.63 -15.34
C MET A 194 9.46 5.46 -16.36
N MET A 195 8.60 6.36 -15.89
CA MET A 195 7.77 7.21 -16.76
C MET A 195 8.62 8.22 -17.55
N ALA A 196 9.69 8.76 -16.96
CA ALA A 196 10.62 9.65 -17.68
C ALA A 196 11.28 8.91 -18.86
N ASP A 197 11.74 7.69 -18.64
CA ASP A 197 12.35 6.86 -19.68
C ASP A 197 11.35 6.37 -20.73
N LEU A 198 10.10 6.12 -20.33
CA LEU A 198 9.02 5.80 -21.26
C LEU A 198 8.69 7.01 -22.16
N ILE A 199 8.61 8.22 -21.62
CA ILE A 199 8.38 9.45 -22.38
C ILE A 199 9.56 9.74 -23.32
N ALA A 200 10.78 9.42 -22.91
CA ALA A 200 11.99 9.55 -23.73
C ALA A 200 12.16 8.41 -24.77
N GLY A 201 11.29 7.38 -24.74
CA GLY A 201 11.36 6.24 -25.67
C GLY A 201 12.46 5.22 -25.35
N GLN A 202 13.10 5.30 -24.16
CA GLN A 202 14.11 4.32 -23.74
C GLN A 202 13.49 2.96 -23.45
N VAL A 203 12.27 2.94 -22.94
CA VAL A 203 11.37 1.77 -22.92
C VAL A 203 10.11 2.12 -23.70
N GLN A 204 9.44 1.12 -24.29
CA GLN A 204 8.36 1.38 -25.25
C GLN A 204 6.98 1.23 -24.65
N LEU A 205 6.84 0.51 -23.53
CA LEU A 205 5.56 0.35 -22.85
C LEU A 205 5.77 0.15 -21.35
N ALA A 206 4.70 0.36 -20.60
CA ALA A 206 4.65 0.05 -19.17
C ALA A 206 3.20 -0.22 -18.72
N PHE A 207 3.07 -1.06 -17.70
CA PHE A 207 1.95 -0.96 -16.81
C PHE A 207 2.34 0.02 -15.70
N ASP A 208 1.52 1.02 -15.43
CA ASP A 208 1.75 1.92 -14.31
C ASP A 208 0.46 2.18 -13.55
N ASN A 209 0.57 2.67 -12.32
CA ASN A 209 -0.61 3.06 -11.56
C ASN A 209 -1.34 4.20 -12.27
N MET A 210 -2.65 4.12 -12.29
CA MET A 210 -3.49 5.05 -13.05
C MET A 210 -3.18 6.53 -12.78
N PRO A 211 -2.91 7.01 -11.52
CA PRO A 211 -2.61 8.41 -11.29
C PRO A 211 -1.45 8.97 -12.12
N THR A 212 -0.35 8.24 -12.17
CA THR A 212 0.86 8.66 -12.91
C THR A 212 0.69 8.51 -14.41
N ALA A 213 0.15 7.37 -14.84
CA ALA A 213 -0.06 7.07 -16.27
C ALA A 213 -1.10 8.00 -16.92
N LEU A 214 -2.23 8.24 -16.25
CA LEU A 214 -3.31 9.09 -16.76
C LEU A 214 -2.86 10.54 -16.96
N ALA A 215 -2.08 11.10 -16.03
CA ALA A 215 -1.55 12.45 -16.16
C ALA A 215 -0.70 12.61 -17.44
N GLN A 216 0.15 11.64 -17.74
CA GLN A 216 1.00 11.68 -18.94
C GLN A 216 0.23 11.35 -20.22
N ALA A 217 -0.78 10.48 -20.15
CA ALA A 217 -1.67 10.20 -21.28
C ALA A 217 -2.50 11.42 -21.66
N ARG A 218 -3.08 12.14 -20.67
CA ARG A 218 -3.80 13.41 -20.90
C ARG A 218 -2.91 14.50 -21.46
N ALA A 219 -1.63 14.52 -21.10
CA ALA A 219 -0.64 15.43 -21.66
C ALA A 219 -0.13 15.00 -23.06
N GLY A 220 -0.61 13.89 -23.63
CA GLY A 220 -0.22 13.38 -24.92
C GLY A 220 1.21 12.81 -24.99
N LYS A 221 1.88 12.65 -23.85
CA LYS A 221 3.27 12.16 -23.77
C LYS A 221 3.38 10.65 -23.91
N VAL A 222 2.34 9.92 -23.55
CA VAL A 222 2.18 8.48 -23.76
C VAL A 222 0.78 8.19 -24.28
N ARG A 223 0.57 7.02 -24.84
CA ARG A 223 -0.76 6.56 -25.31
C ARG A 223 -1.29 5.51 -24.36
N ALA A 224 -2.46 5.74 -23.77
CA ALA A 224 -3.20 4.75 -22.99
C ALA A 224 -3.85 3.74 -23.94
N LEU A 225 -3.66 2.45 -23.68
CA LEU A 225 -4.29 1.36 -24.44
C LEU A 225 -5.42 0.69 -23.67
N GLY A 226 -5.36 0.68 -22.35
CA GLY A 226 -6.39 0.08 -21.49
C GLY A 226 -6.02 0.08 -20.01
N ILE A 227 -7.00 -0.25 -19.18
CA ILE A 227 -6.86 -0.34 -17.71
C ILE A 227 -7.13 -1.77 -17.23
N SER A 228 -6.54 -2.13 -16.10
CA SER A 228 -6.59 -3.49 -15.55
C SER A 228 -7.81 -3.79 -14.66
N SER A 229 -8.74 -2.84 -14.48
CA SER A 229 -9.99 -3.08 -13.75
C SER A 229 -10.97 -3.95 -14.53
N ALA A 230 -11.92 -4.58 -13.82
CA ALA A 230 -12.99 -5.36 -14.45
C ALA A 230 -13.94 -4.50 -15.28
N GLU A 231 -14.16 -3.25 -14.85
CA GLU A 231 -15.04 -2.28 -15.49
C GLU A 231 -14.26 -1.02 -15.85
N ARG A 232 -14.77 -0.27 -16.83
CA ARG A 232 -14.21 1.04 -17.20
C ARG A 232 -14.27 1.99 -16.01
N TRP A 233 -13.25 2.84 -15.91
CA TRP A 233 -13.18 3.82 -14.83
C TRP A 233 -14.12 5.00 -15.11
N PRO A 234 -14.96 5.40 -14.16
CA PRO A 234 -15.99 6.44 -14.39
C PRO A 234 -15.44 7.75 -14.93
N ASP A 235 -14.28 8.17 -14.45
CA ASP A 235 -13.65 9.45 -14.82
C ASP A 235 -12.88 9.37 -16.17
N THR A 236 -12.80 8.19 -16.77
CA THR A 236 -12.12 7.94 -18.05
C THR A 236 -12.86 6.86 -18.84
N PRO A 237 -14.17 7.05 -19.17
CA PRO A 237 -14.98 6.03 -19.83
C PRO A 237 -14.49 5.69 -21.24
N ASP A 238 -13.70 6.56 -21.86
CA ASP A 238 -13.13 6.36 -23.18
C ASP A 238 -11.95 5.38 -23.18
N ILE A 239 -11.34 5.09 -22.00
CA ILE A 239 -10.26 4.13 -21.91
C ILE A 239 -10.85 2.75 -21.64
N PRO A 240 -10.70 1.77 -22.55
CA PRO A 240 -11.26 0.43 -22.38
C PRO A 240 -10.58 -0.33 -21.25
N THR A 241 -11.22 -1.38 -20.74
CA THR A 241 -10.54 -2.36 -19.91
C THR A 241 -9.73 -3.31 -20.78
N ILE A 242 -8.60 -3.81 -20.25
CA ILE A 242 -7.82 -4.85 -20.93
C ILE A 242 -8.66 -6.12 -21.04
N ALA A 243 -9.56 -6.37 -20.11
CA ALA A 243 -10.48 -7.51 -20.08
C ALA A 243 -11.45 -7.53 -21.29
N GLU A 244 -11.76 -6.38 -21.90
CA GLU A 244 -12.55 -6.31 -23.13
C GLU A 244 -11.84 -6.99 -24.33
N THR A 245 -10.51 -7.06 -24.31
CA THR A 245 -9.69 -7.76 -25.31
C THR A 245 -9.18 -9.10 -24.82
N LEU A 246 -8.83 -9.19 -23.54
CA LEU A 246 -8.25 -10.37 -22.89
C LEU A 246 -9.12 -10.78 -21.68
N PRO A 247 -10.17 -11.58 -21.88
CA PRO A 247 -11.09 -11.98 -20.83
C PRO A 247 -10.37 -12.55 -19.60
N GLY A 248 -10.73 -12.06 -18.41
CA GLY A 248 -10.11 -12.47 -17.15
C GLY A 248 -8.81 -11.74 -16.80
N PHE A 249 -8.31 -10.82 -17.63
CA PHE A 249 -7.19 -9.96 -17.28
C PHE A 249 -7.67 -8.81 -16.38
N VAL A 250 -7.78 -9.09 -15.09
CA VAL A 250 -8.25 -8.15 -14.08
C VAL A 250 -7.25 -8.08 -12.94
N ALA A 251 -6.87 -6.88 -12.55
CA ALA A 251 -6.03 -6.63 -11.37
C ALA A 251 -6.24 -5.22 -10.82
N THR A 252 -6.08 -5.09 -9.51
CA THR A 252 -6.21 -3.81 -8.81
C THR A 252 -4.95 -3.56 -8.00
N SER A 253 -4.41 -2.36 -8.11
CA SER A 253 -3.40 -1.85 -7.19
C SER A 253 -4.09 -1.25 -5.97
N TRP A 254 -3.50 -1.39 -4.79
CA TRP A 254 -4.04 -0.83 -3.57
C TRP A 254 -2.95 -0.38 -2.59
N GLN A 255 -3.33 0.55 -1.72
CA GLN A 255 -2.54 1.05 -0.61
C GLN A 255 -3.34 0.89 0.68
N GLY A 256 -2.71 0.36 1.70
CA GLY A 256 -3.30 0.21 3.03
C GLY A 256 -2.36 0.63 4.14
N LEU A 257 -2.92 1.11 5.23
CA LEU A 257 -2.14 1.47 6.41
C LEU A 257 -2.04 0.27 7.34
N PHE A 258 -0.80 0.00 7.81
CA PHE A 258 -0.50 -1.09 8.72
C PHE A 258 0.39 -0.62 9.86
N ALA A 259 0.29 -1.30 11.00
CA ALA A 259 1.20 -1.19 12.14
C ALA A 259 2.00 -2.48 12.33
N PRO A 260 3.11 -2.49 13.07
CA PRO A 260 3.79 -3.71 13.50
C PRO A 260 2.87 -4.61 14.31
N LYS A 261 3.08 -5.93 14.22
CA LYS A 261 2.37 -6.93 15.03
C LYS A 261 2.55 -6.66 16.51
N GLY A 262 1.46 -6.73 17.28
CA GLY A 262 1.47 -6.50 18.72
C GLY A 262 1.20 -5.04 19.12
N THR A 263 0.92 -4.14 18.18
CA THR A 263 0.46 -2.78 18.48
C THR A 263 -0.81 -2.83 19.34
N PRO A 264 -0.91 -2.07 20.43
CA PRO A 264 -2.06 -2.10 21.34
C PRO A 264 -3.40 -1.88 20.65
N ALA A 265 -4.40 -2.65 21.03
CA ALA A 265 -5.71 -2.65 20.37
C ALA A 265 -6.44 -1.30 20.43
N ASP A 266 -6.24 -0.53 21.49
CA ASP A 266 -6.80 0.83 21.64
C ASP A 266 -6.15 1.81 20.67
N VAL A 267 -4.84 1.74 20.47
CA VAL A 267 -4.10 2.51 19.46
C VAL A 267 -4.58 2.16 18.05
N LEU A 268 -4.71 0.86 17.74
CA LEU A 268 -5.22 0.41 16.44
C LEU A 268 -6.65 0.91 16.18
N ARG A 269 -7.52 0.87 17.19
CA ARG A 269 -8.91 1.41 17.06
C ARG A 269 -8.91 2.91 16.79
N GLN A 270 -8.09 3.69 17.50
CA GLN A 270 -7.98 5.14 17.30
C GLN A 270 -7.46 5.46 15.88
N LEU A 271 -6.40 4.79 15.45
CA LEU A 271 -5.85 4.91 14.11
C LEU A 271 -6.91 4.60 13.04
N SER A 272 -7.56 3.44 13.15
CA SER A 272 -8.55 3.00 12.17
C SER A 272 -9.76 3.95 12.10
N ALA A 273 -10.29 4.37 13.24
CA ALA A 273 -11.42 5.29 13.29
C ALA A 273 -11.08 6.65 12.65
N GLN A 274 -9.88 7.19 12.93
CA GLN A 274 -9.46 8.47 12.36
C GLN A 274 -9.20 8.37 10.86
N VAL A 275 -8.52 7.31 10.40
CA VAL A 275 -8.28 7.08 8.97
C VAL A 275 -9.60 6.91 8.21
N GLN A 276 -10.54 6.10 8.73
CA GLN A 276 -11.85 5.94 8.11
C GLN A 276 -12.60 7.26 7.98
N ARG A 277 -12.58 8.10 9.02
CA ARG A 277 -13.21 9.44 8.98
C ARG A 277 -12.62 10.30 7.87
N ILE A 278 -11.27 10.37 7.79
CA ILE A 278 -10.57 11.13 6.75
C ILE A 278 -10.96 10.65 5.35
N LEU A 279 -11.02 9.32 5.14
CA LEU A 279 -11.31 8.74 3.84
C LEU A 279 -12.78 8.89 3.40
N GLN A 280 -13.68 9.24 4.33
CA GLN A 280 -15.08 9.57 4.05
C GLN A 280 -15.33 11.07 3.83
N GLU A 281 -14.35 11.94 4.10
CA GLU A 281 -14.46 13.37 3.83
C GLU A 281 -14.68 13.61 2.33
N PRO A 282 -15.67 14.45 1.92
CA PRO A 282 -15.94 14.71 0.51
C PRO A 282 -14.72 15.22 -0.26
N ASP A 283 -13.90 16.05 0.38
CA ASP A 283 -12.67 16.56 -0.22
C ASP A 283 -11.62 15.47 -0.44
N THR A 284 -11.51 14.51 0.47
CA THR A 284 -10.64 13.36 0.33
C THR A 284 -11.09 12.45 -0.82
N VAL A 285 -12.38 12.16 -0.86
CA VAL A 285 -12.98 11.35 -1.94
C VAL A 285 -12.73 12.00 -3.30
N ARG A 286 -13.03 13.30 -3.43
CA ARG A 286 -12.78 14.06 -4.67
C ARG A 286 -11.29 14.05 -5.05
N ARG A 287 -10.40 14.32 -4.07
CA ARG A 287 -8.97 14.34 -4.31
C ARG A 287 -8.43 13.00 -4.82
N PHE A 288 -8.92 11.88 -4.27
CA PHE A 288 -8.50 10.55 -4.73
C PHE A 288 -9.06 10.23 -6.12
N GLN A 289 -10.28 10.64 -6.42
CA GLN A 289 -10.85 10.53 -7.78
C GLN A 289 -10.03 11.31 -8.81
N GLU A 290 -9.65 12.56 -8.52
CA GLU A 290 -8.77 13.37 -9.38
C GLU A 290 -7.44 12.68 -9.66
N LEU A 291 -6.92 11.94 -8.68
CA LEU A 291 -5.71 11.12 -8.82
C LEU A 291 -5.96 9.82 -9.61
N GLY A 292 -7.19 9.50 -10.01
CA GLY A 292 -7.50 8.24 -10.68
C GLY A 292 -7.46 7.02 -9.73
N THR A 293 -7.79 7.24 -8.46
CA THR A 293 -7.90 6.17 -7.44
C THR A 293 -9.17 6.41 -6.61
N ARG A 294 -9.61 5.41 -5.86
CA ARG A 294 -10.77 5.51 -4.96
C ARG A 294 -10.32 5.43 -3.51
N ALA A 295 -10.79 6.37 -2.68
CA ALA A 295 -10.71 6.26 -1.24
C ALA A 295 -11.58 5.08 -0.77
N SER A 296 -11.10 4.30 0.21
CA SER A 296 -11.83 3.13 0.71
C SER A 296 -12.35 3.34 2.14
N GLY A 297 -11.47 3.37 3.13
CA GLY A 297 -11.87 3.39 4.54
C GLY A 297 -12.39 2.04 5.04
N MET A 298 -11.99 0.94 4.39
CA MET A 298 -12.39 -0.42 4.81
C MET A 298 -11.96 -0.68 6.27
N PRO A 299 -12.89 -1.17 7.14
CA PRO A 299 -12.58 -1.48 8.54
C PRO A 299 -11.53 -2.57 8.71
N MET A 300 -10.81 -2.55 9.85
CA MET A 300 -9.68 -3.43 10.16
C MET A 300 -9.92 -4.90 9.85
N GLU A 301 -11.05 -5.47 10.27
CA GLU A 301 -11.32 -6.90 10.13
C GLU A 301 -11.60 -7.30 8.68
N GLN A 302 -12.36 -6.46 7.97
CA GLN A 302 -12.57 -6.64 6.53
C GLN A 302 -11.27 -6.46 5.76
N PHE A 303 -10.43 -5.50 6.15
CA PHE A 303 -9.15 -5.27 5.51
C PHE A 303 -8.17 -6.43 5.79
N ARG A 304 -8.20 -7.02 6.98
CA ARG A 304 -7.43 -8.25 7.30
C ARG A 304 -7.79 -9.40 6.37
N GLN A 305 -9.09 -9.62 6.16
CA GLN A 305 -9.56 -10.66 5.23
C GLN A 305 -9.17 -10.33 3.79
N PHE A 306 -9.35 -9.08 3.36
CA PHE A 306 -8.95 -8.62 2.04
C PHE A 306 -7.45 -8.88 1.75
N VAL A 307 -6.55 -8.62 2.70
CA VAL A 307 -5.11 -8.88 2.53
C VAL A 307 -4.82 -10.37 2.36
N ARG A 308 -5.53 -11.26 3.07
CA ARG A 308 -5.42 -12.72 2.89
C ARG A 308 -5.85 -13.14 1.49
N ASP A 309 -7.04 -12.71 1.08
CA ASP A 309 -7.62 -13.03 -0.23
C ASP A 309 -6.72 -12.51 -1.37
N GLU A 310 -6.18 -11.31 -1.23
CA GLU A 310 -5.23 -10.74 -2.18
C GLU A 310 -3.90 -11.52 -2.20
N THR A 311 -3.40 -11.96 -1.05
CA THR A 311 -2.17 -12.77 -1.00
C THR A 311 -2.35 -14.09 -1.77
N GLU A 312 -3.47 -14.79 -1.56
CA GLU A 312 -3.79 -16.03 -2.27
C GLU A 312 -4.00 -15.79 -3.77
N ARG A 313 -4.76 -14.75 -4.11
CA ARG A 313 -5.01 -14.37 -5.49
C ARG A 313 -3.71 -14.06 -6.25
N TRP A 314 -2.85 -13.22 -5.67
CA TRP A 314 -1.58 -12.86 -6.30
C TRP A 314 -0.59 -14.01 -6.34
N ALA A 315 -0.61 -14.94 -5.39
CA ALA A 315 0.18 -16.17 -5.47
C ALA A 315 -0.16 -16.98 -6.74
N ALA A 316 -1.45 -17.10 -7.07
CA ALA A 316 -1.89 -17.76 -8.30
C ALA A 316 -1.44 -16.99 -9.55
N VAL A 317 -1.53 -15.64 -9.54
CA VAL A 317 -1.10 -14.78 -10.65
C VAL A 317 0.42 -14.87 -10.84
N VAL A 318 1.22 -14.75 -9.78
CA VAL A 318 2.69 -14.86 -9.83
C VAL A 318 3.12 -16.22 -10.35
N LYS A 319 2.49 -17.30 -9.89
CA LYS A 319 2.76 -18.65 -10.38
C LYS A 319 2.46 -18.76 -11.88
N LYS A 320 1.32 -18.24 -12.34
CA LYS A 320 0.93 -18.21 -13.77
C LYS A 320 1.88 -17.35 -14.59
N ALA A 321 2.29 -16.19 -14.06
CA ALA A 321 3.19 -15.25 -14.73
C ALA A 321 4.66 -15.71 -14.74
N GLY A 322 5.04 -16.74 -13.97
CA GLY A 322 6.43 -17.15 -13.84
C GLY A 322 7.36 -16.09 -13.23
N ALA A 323 6.78 -15.04 -12.63
CA ALA A 323 7.53 -13.91 -12.09
C ALA A 323 8.26 -14.30 -10.81
N ARG A 324 9.59 -14.28 -10.84
CA ARG A 324 10.47 -14.53 -9.68
C ARG A 324 11.55 -13.47 -9.60
N ALA A 325 11.94 -13.07 -8.40
CA ALA A 325 13.16 -12.35 -8.19
C ALA A 325 14.31 -13.35 -8.23
N GLU A 326 15.28 -13.11 -9.09
CA GLU A 326 16.56 -13.81 -9.02
C GLU A 326 17.23 -13.42 -7.70
N GLY A 327 17.66 -14.42 -6.91
CA GLY A 327 18.19 -14.26 -5.56
C GLY A 327 19.56 -13.55 -5.51
#